data_d5a51e996f6200c9a449bcb75b168097
#
_entry.id   d5a51e996f6200c9a449bcb75b168097
#
_cell.length_a   1.000
_cell.length_b   1.000
_cell.length_c   1.000
_cell.angle_alpha   90.00
_cell.angle_beta   90.00
_cell.angle_gamma   90.00
#
_symmetry.space_group_name_H-M   'P 1'
#
loop_
_entity.id
_entity.type
_entity.pdbx_description
1 polymer ?
#
loop_
_entity_poly.entity_id
_entity_poly.type
_entity_poly.pdbx_seq_one_letter_code
_entity_poly.pdbx_strand_id
1 'polypeptide(L)'
;MTTAVRTAATKRPPMDSMRKTALVAGILYLITFISVATLTLYGPVLKDPAYILSSGSDAGLRWGALIDVIVALAGIGTAITLYPVVRRQNETFALGFVTTRVIEGAMLLTGVVSLLSLASLHQVGAAAGADSTALLTSGASFVGTYNAAFLIGGTLMPAMNALLLGYLMYRSSLVPRLIPAIGLVGGVLMTSSVIGQILGINEKISVWSLIALLPIFLWELSLGLWMTFKGFRKEAPLMVEAAAEAQSPHGSAPAVLSPIAVATTAGAA
;
A
#
# COMPACT_ATOMS: atom_id res chain seq x y z
N MET A 1 -30.96 7.23 -54.57
CA MET A 1 -29.60 6.84 -54.12
C MET A 1 -29.32 7.60 -52.81
N THR A 2 -29.49 6.93 -51.70
CA THR A 2 -29.32 7.52 -50.37
C THR A 2 -27.94 7.15 -49.86
N THR A 3 -27.02 8.11 -49.83
CA THR A 3 -25.65 7.93 -49.39
C THR A 3 -25.65 7.86 -47.87
N ALA A 4 -25.45 6.68 -47.31
CA ALA A 4 -25.28 6.49 -45.87
C ALA A 4 -23.93 7.09 -45.41
N VAL A 5 -23.99 8.19 -44.64
CA VAL A 5 -22.83 8.78 -43.96
C VAL A 5 -22.40 7.83 -42.83
N ARG A 6 -21.33 7.12 -43.06
CA ARG A 6 -20.70 6.22 -42.09
C ARG A 6 -20.00 7.10 -41.03
N THR A 7 -20.65 7.29 -39.90
CA THR A 7 -20.05 7.98 -38.76
C THR A 7 -18.80 7.21 -38.29
N ALA A 8 -17.62 7.75 -38.55
CA ALA A 8 -16.36 7.19 -38.11
C ALA A 8 -16.36 7.18 -36.57
N ALA A 9 -16.30 6.00 -35.99
CA ALA A 9 -16.12 5.84 -34.54
C ALA A 9 -14.82 6.55 -34.14
N THR A 10 -14.95 7.62 -33.38
CA THR A 10 -13.82 8.39 -32.84
C THR A 10 -13.02 7.50 -31.91
N LYS A 11 -11.89 6.99 -32.41
CA LYS A 11 -10.92 6.22 -31.66
C LYS A 11 -10.43 7.12 -30.50
N ARG A 12 -10.75 6.77 -29.25
CA ARG A 12 -10.30 7.53 -28.07
C ARG A 12 -8.78 7.64 -28.12
N PRO A 13 -8.20 8.83 -27.91
CA PRO A 13 -6.75 8.98 -27.88
C PRO A 13 -6.15 8.06 -26.82
N PRO A 14 -4.93 7.51 -27.04
CA PRO A 14 -4.25 6.66 -26.07
C PRO A 14 -4.08 7.44 -24.77
N MET A 15 -4.34 6.75 -23.63
CA MET A 15 -4.27 7.33 -22.31
C MET A 15 -2.82 7.74 -22.00
N ASP A 16 -2.59 8.97 -21.55
CA ASP A 16 -1.29 9.47 -21.10
C ASP A 16 -0.67 8.55 -20.04
N SER A 17 0.66 8.39 -20.06
CA SER A 17 1.37 7.47 -19.14
C SER A 17 1.13 7.83 -17.67
N MET A 18 1.09 9.12 -17.33
CA MET A 18 0.80 9.60 -15.97
C MET A 18 -0.64 9.26 -15.55
N ARG A 19 -1.61 9.31 -16.47
CA ARG A 19 -2.98 8.87 -16.20
C ARG A 19 -3.08 7.37 -15.96
N LYS A 20 -2.29 6.56 -16.70
CA LYS A 20 -2.21 5.10 -16.45
C LYS A 20 -1.63 4.81 -15.08
N THR A 21 -0.55 5.48 -14.69
CA THR A 21 0.08 5.35 -13.37
C THR A 21 -0.92 5.67 -12.26
N ALA A 22 -1.64 6.80 -12.36
CA ALA A 22 -2.65 7.17 -11.39
C ALA A 22 -3.79 6.13 -11.31
N LEU A 23 -4.27 5.63 -12.46
CA LEU A 23 -5.34 4.63 -12.53
C LEU A 23 -4.91 3.33 -11.86
N VAL A 24 -3.72 2.80 -12.21
CA VAL A 24 -3.21 1.56 -11.62
C VAL A 24 -3.02 1.70 -10.12
N ALA A 25 -2.38 2.77 -9.67
CA ALA A 25 -2.21 3.03 -8.24
C ALA A 25 -3.56 3.16 -7.52
N GLY A 26 -4.53 3.87 -8.11
CA GLY A 26 -5.86 4.04 -7.54
C GLY A 26 -6.61 2.71 -7.41
N ILE A 27 -6.57 1.85 -8.44
CA ILE A 27 -7.18 0.52 -8.41
C ILE A 27 -6.52 -0.34 -7.33
N LEU A 28 -5.19 -0.36 -7.25
CA LEU A 28 -4.46 -1.11 -6.23
C LEU A 28 -4.82 -0.63 -4.81
N TYR A 29 -4.98 0.69 -4.59
CA TYR A 29 -5.50 1.22 -3.32
C TYR A 29 -6.92 0.72 -3.03
N LEU A 30 -7.81 0.68 -4.01
CA LEU A 30 -9.17 0.19 -3.80
C LEU A 30 -9.21 -1.32 -3.53
N ILE A 31 -8.30 -2.08 -4.12
CA ILE A 31 -8.15 -3.52 -3.83
C ILE A 31 -7.80 -3.74 -2.36
N THR A 32 -7.00 -2.88 -1.71
CA THR A 32 -6.66 -3.08 -0.30
C THR A 32 -7.90 -3.04 0.62
N PHE A 33 -8.99 -2.38 0.22
CA PHE A 33 -10.23 -2.34 1.00
C PHE A 33 -10.98 -3.68 1.08
N ILE A 34 -10.66 -4.67 0.24
CA ILE A 34 -11.23 -6.01 0.39
C ILE A 34 -10.82 -6.66 1.72
N SER A 35 -9.75 -6.16 2.37
CA SER A 35 -9.34 -6.56 3.72
C SER A 35 -10.46 -6.42 4.76
N VAL A 36 -11.42 -5.53 4.56
CA VAL A 36 -12.58 -5.38 5.46
C VAL A 36 -13.35 -6.70 5.63
N ALA A 37 -13.38 -7.55 4.60
CA ALA A 37 -14.01 -8.86 4.68
C ALA A 37 -13.32 -9.80 5.68
N THR A 38 -12.01 -9.63 5.93
CA THR A 38 -11.26 -10.47 6.88
C THR A 38 -11.72 -10.28 8.33
N LEU A 39 -12.32 -9.14 8.68
CA LEU A 39 -12.92 -8.90 10.00
C LEU A 39 -14.00 -9.94 10.34
N THR A 40 -14.79 -10.34 9.33
CA THR A 40 -15.83 -11.38 9.51
C THR A 40 -15.22 -12.78 9.38
N LEU A 41 -14.35 -13.00 8.41
CA LEU A 41 -13.75 -14.30 8.11
C LEU A 41 -12.85 -14.82 9.23
N TYR A 42 -12.10 -13.95 9.88
CA TYR A 42 -11.25 -14.29 11.03
C TYR A 42 -11.99 -14.23 12.38
N GLY A 43 -13.21 -13.69 12.40
CA GLY A 43 -13.98 -13.52 13.63
C GLY A 43 -14.04 -14.76 14.51
N PRO A 44 -14.38 -15.96 14.00
CA PRO A 44 -14.41 -17.19 14.78
C PRO A 44 -13.06 -17.53 15.43
N VAL A 45 -11.97 -17.39 14.68
CA VAL A 45 -10.61 -17.72 15.15
C VAL A 45 -10.09 -16.74 16.19
N LEU A 46 -10.34 -15.44 16.00
CA LEU A 46 -9.77 -14.39 16.84
C LEU A 46 -10.55 -14.13 18.11
N LYS A 47 -11.84 -14.51 18.16
CA LYS A 47 -12.73 -14.26 19.30
C LYS A 47 -12.93 -15.46 20.20
N ASP A 48 -12.70 -16.67 19.69
CA ASP A 48 -12.88 -17.92 20.45
C ASP A 48 -11.53 -18.56 20.77
N PRO A 49 -11.06 -18.48 22.03
CA PRO A 49 -9.82 -19.15 22.44
C PRO A 49 -9.84 -20.67 22.26
N ALA A 50 -11.03 -21.28 22.24
CA ALA A 50 -11.21 -22.72 22.07
C ALA A 50 -11.41 -23.14 20.60
N TYR A 51 -11.26 -22.21 19.63
CA TYR A 51 -11.42 -22.50 18.20
C TYR A 51 -10.62 -23.72 17.76
N ILE A 52 -9.40 -23.87 18.28
CA ILE A 52 -8.48 -24.98 17.93
C ILE A 52 -9.05 -26.37 18.32
N LEU A 53 -9.99 -26.42 19.25
CA LEU A 53 -10.67 -27.65 19.69
C LEU A 53 -12.04 -27.84 19.01
N SER A 54 -12.47 -26.89 18.18
CA SER A 54 -13.76 -26.95 17.51
C SER A 54 -13.75 -28.03 16.41
N SER A 55 -14.93 -28.48 15.99
CA SER A 55 -15.12 -29.28 14.79
C SER A 55 -15.48 -28.44 13.56
N GLY A 56 -15.27 -27.12 13.65
CA GLY A 56 -15.62 -26.16 12.61
C GLY A 56 -14.75 -26.24 11.36
N SER A 57 -15.20 -25.58 10.31
CA SER A 57 -14.45 -25.49 9.04
C SER A 57 -13.48 -24.32 9.06
N ASP A 58 -12.23 -24.55 8.61
CA ASP A 58 -11.23 -23.52 8.40
C ASP A 58 -11.44 -22.69 7.10
N ALA A 59 -12.55 -22.89 6.39
CA ALA A 59 -12.77 -22.22 5.10
C ALA A 59 -12.72 -20.70 5.21
N GLY A 60 -13.35 -20.11 6.22
CA GLY A 60 -13.30 -18.65 6.45
C GLY A 60 -11.88 -18.15 6.68
N LEU A 61 -11.10 -18.84 7.52
CA LEU A 61 -9.70 -18.52 7.77
C LEU A 61 -8.87 -18.57 6.48
N ARG A 62 -9.04 -19.61 5.65
CA ARG A 62 -8.30 -19.78 4.39
C ARG A 62 -8.64 -18.71 3.36
N TRP A 63 -9.93 -18.35 3.23
CA TRP A 63 -10.35 -17.24 2.38
C TRP A 63 -9.81 -15.89 2.86
N GLY A 64 -9.84 -15.64 4.18
CA GLY A 64 -9.23 -14.45 4.76
C GLY A 64 -7.73 -14.38 4.47
N ALA A 65 -7.01 -15.49 4.61
CA ALA A 65 -5.59 -15.58 4.30
C ALA A 65 -5.29 -15.25 2.82
N LEU A 66 -6.11 -15.76 1.88
CA LEU A 66 -5.97 -15.42 0.47
C LEU A 66 -6.22 -13.93 0.21
N ILE A 67 -7.22 -13.34 0.85
CA ILE A 67 -7.52 -11.91 0.76
C ILE A 67 -6.31 -11.10 1.26
N ASP A 68 -5.75 -11.44 2.43
CA ASP A 68 -4.61 -10.70 2.98
C ASP A 68 -3.35 -10.81 2.10
N VAL A 69 -3.13 -11.95 1.42
CA VAL A 69 -2.05 -12.07 0.40
C VAL A 69 -2.29 -11.08 -0.74
N ILE A 70 -3.52 -10.99 -1.27
CA ILE A 70 -3.86 -10.05 -2.33
C ILE A 70 -3.67 -8.60 -1.86
N VAL A 71 -4.09 -8.29 -0.65
CA VAL A 71 -3.95 -6.96 -0.02
C VAL A 71 -2.47 -6.58 0.14
N ALA A 72 -1.64 -7.49 0.65
CA ALA A 72 -0.20 -7.26 0.80
C ALA A 72 0.47 -6.96 -0.54
N LEU A 73 0.17 -7.74 -1.58
CA LEU A 73 0.71 -7.54 -2.92
C LEU A 73 0.18 -6.23 -3.55
N ALA A 74 -1.11 -5.91 -3.37
CA ALA A 74 -1.68 -4.65 -3.85
C ALA A 74 -1.04 -3.44 -3.16
N GLY A 75 -0.81 -3.50 -1.84
CA GLY A 75 -0.11 -2.47 -1.07
C GLY A 75 1.30 -2.20 -1.60
N ILE A 76 2.10 -3.24 -1.80
CA ILE A 76 3.44 -3.13 -2.42
C ILE A 76 3.34 -2.57 -3.84
N GLY A 77 2.36 -3.04 -4.61
CA GLY A 77 2.10 -2.57 -5.97
C GLY A 77 1.78 -1.08 -6.05
N THR A 78 1.06 -0.51 -5.06
CA THR A 78 0.82 0.95 -4.99
C THR A 78 2.13 1.72 -4.90
N ALA A 79 3.06 1.26 -4.05
CA ALA A 79 4.34 1.91 -3.84
C ALA A 79 5.23 1.86 -5.09
N ILE A 80 5.33 0.69 -5.72
CA ILE A 80 6.08 0.51 -6.97
C ILE A 80 5.53 1.43 -8.07
N THR A 81 4.20 1.49 -8.19
CA THR A 81 3.53 2.29 -9.22
C THR A 81 3.70 3.79 -8.99
N LEU A 82 3.64 4.27 -7.74
CA LEU A 82 3.73 5.69 -7.41
C LEU A 82 5.19 6.19 -7.33
N TYR A 83 6.15 5.34 -7.01
CA TYR A 83 7.54 5.71 -6.80
C TYR A 83 8.14 6.58 -7.92
N PRO A 84 8.01 6.24 -9.23
CA PRO A 84 8.58 7.04 -10.31
C PRO A 84 8.05 8.47 -10.36
N VAL A 85 6.84 8.69 -9.85
CA VAL A 85 6.19 10.01 -9.81
C VAL A 85 6.63 10.79 -8.57
N VAL A 86 6.47 10.18 -7.39
CA VAL A 86 6.67 10.88 -6.11
C VAL A 86 8.15 11.11 -5.77
N ARG A 87 9.09 10.30 -6.30
CA ARG A 87 10.53 10.52 -6.13
C ARG A 87 11.00 11.86 -6.72
N ARG A 88 10.30 12.37 -7.74
CA ARG A 88 10.59 13.69 -8.33
C ARG A 88 10.34 14.82 -7.32
N GLN A 89 9.44 14.63 -6.35
CA GLN A 89 9.21 15.59 -5.27
C GLN A 89 10.27 15.51 -4.17
N ASN A 90 10.54 14.29 -3.67
CA ASN A 90 11.59 14.01 -2.68
C ASN A 90 11.87 12.51 -2.68
N GLU A 91 13.08 12.14 -3.08
CA GLU A 91 13.47 10.73 -3.23
C GLU A 91 13.57 10.00 -1.89
N THR A 92 14.09 10.67 -0.84
CA THR A 92 14.19 10.06 0.49
C THR A 92 12.84 9.68 1.07
N PHE A 93 11.85 10.58 1.00
CA PHE A 93 10.49 10.29 1.45
C PHE A 93 9.81 9.25 0.56
N ALA A 94 10.08 9.24 -0.74
CA ALA A 94 9.55 8.24 -1.67
C ALA A 94 10.10 6.84 -1.37
N LEU A 95 11.40 6.71 -1.08
CA LEU A 95 12.01 5.45 -0.62
C LEU A 95 11.45 5.02 0.73
N GLY A 96 11.26 5.96 1.66
CA GLY A 96 10.60 5.69 2.94
C GLY A 96 9.19 5.10 2.74
N PHE A 97 8.40 5.67 1.84
CA PHE A 97 7.08 5.15 1.48
C PHE A 97 7.15 3.72 0.90
N VAL A 98 8.07 3.45 -0.03
CA VAL A 98 8.26 2.08 -0.56
C VAL A 98 8.64 1.11 0.56
N THR A 99 9.60 1.50 1.41
CA THR A 99 10.07 0.67 2.52
C THR A 99 8.95 0.33 3.49
N THR A 100 8.14 1.32 3.88
CA THR A 100 7.02 1.08 4.80
C THR A 100 5.93 0.20 4.18
N ARG A 101 5.65 0.31 2.87
CA ARG A 101 4.72 -0.60 2.17
C ARG A 101 5.26 -2.04 2.07
N VAL A 102 6.57 -2.21 1.90
CA VAL A 102 7.18 -3.55 1.93
C VAL A 102 7.11 -4.17 3.33
N ILE A 103 7.41 -3.40 4.38
CA ILE A 103 7.29 -3.86 5.77
C ILE A 103 5.84 -4.21 6.09
N GLU A 104 4.88 -3.37 5.70
CA GLU A 104 3.44 -3.63 5.85
C GLU A 104 3.06 -4.99 5.24
N GLY A 105 3.42 -5.20 3.96
CA GLY A 105 3.15 -6.46 3.27
C GLY A 105 3.81 -7.66 3.95
N ALA A 106 5.06 -7.53 4.39
CA ALA A 106 5.78 -8.59 5.09
C ALA A 106 5.12 -8.96 6.44
N MET A 107 4.66 -7.95 7.20
CA MET A 107 3.96 -8.19 8.46
C MET A 107 2.58 -8.81 8.23
N LEU A 108 1.81 -8.37 7.24
CA LEU A 108 0.54 -9.02 6.88
C LEU A 108 0.76 -10.48 6.49
N LEU A 109 1.77 -10.79 5.68
CA LEU A 109 2.12 -12.17 5.32
C LEU A 109 2.57 -12.99 6.53
N THR A 110 3.26 -12.40 7.50
CA THR A 110 3.59 -13.05 8.78
C THR A 110 2.32 -13.43 9.54
N GLY A 111 1.32 -12.55 9.57
CA GLY A 111 0.00 -12.84 10.13
C GLY A 111 -0.70 -13.99 9.40
N VAL A 112 -0.67 -13.98 8.06
CA VAL A 112 -1.21 -15.07 7.21
C VAL A 112 -0.56 -16.41 7.54
N VAL A 113 0.78 -16.45 7.59
CA VAL A 113 1.52 -17.68 7.94
C VAL A 113 1.11 -18.19 9.31
N SER A 114 0.97 -17.30 10.29
CA SER A 114 0.55 -17.67 11.64
C SER A 114 -0.85 -18.30 11.67
N LEU A 115 -1.84 -17.69 11.00
CA LEU A 115 -3.20 -18.23 10.94
C LEU A 115 -3.28 -19.54 10.14
N LEU A 116 -2.54 -19.68 9.04
CA LEU A 116 -2.48 -20.93 8.28
C LEU A 116 -1.81 -22.06 9.09
N SER A 117 -0.83 -21.73 9.94
CA SER A 117 -0.23 -22.69 10.87
C SER A 117 -1.25 -23.16 11.91
N LEU A 118 -2.08 -22.23 12.42
CA LEU A 118 -3.21 -22.58 13.30
C LEU A 118 -4.20 -23.52 12.61
N ALA A 119 -4.58 -23.24 11.36
CA ALA A 119 -5.49 -24.10 10.61
C ALA A 119 -4.90 -25.50 10.36
N SER A 120 -3.59 -25.58 10.10
CA SER A 120 -2.90 -26.86 9.94
C SER A 120 -2.89 -27.66 11.26
N LEU A 121 -2.59 -27.00 12.38
CA LEU A 121 -2.62 -27.62 13.70
C LEU A 121 -4.03 -28.08 14.11
N HIS A 122 -5.07 -27.31 13.79
CA HIS A 122 -6.47 -27.66 14.02
C HIS A 122 -6.83 -28.98 13.34
N GLN A 123 -6.44 -29.16 12.07
CA GLN A 123 -6.72 -30.41 11.34
C GLN A 123 -5.95 -31.61 11.91
N VAL A 124 -4.69 -31.45 12.27
CA VAL A 124 -3.86 -32.53 12.85
C VAL A 124 -4.33 -32.87 14.25
N GLY A 125 -4.64 -31.87 15.07
CA GLY A 125 -5.10 -32.07 16.44
C GLY A 125 -6.42 -32.83 16.52
N ALA A 126 -7.36 -32.55 15.63
CA ALA A 126 -8.64 -33.27 15.53
C ALA A 126 -8.47 -34.76 15.16
N ALA A 127 -7.45 -35.08 14.35
CA ALA A 127 -7.19 -36.45 13.89
C ALA A 127 -6.40 -37.30 14.90
N ALA A 128 -5.55 -36.70 15.73
CA ALA A 128 -4.54 -37.43 16.52
C ALA A 128 -4.92 -37.65 17.99
N GLY A 129 -6.07 -37.16 18.48
CA GLY A 129 -6.39 -37.22 19.91
C GLY A 129 -5.37 -36.49 20.79
N ALA A 130 -4.81 -35.39 20.29
CA ALA A 130 -3.75 -34.63 20.92
C ALA A 130 -4.22 -34.00 22.26
N ASP A 131 -3.26 -33.74 23.17
CA ASP A 131 -3.54 -33.04 24.43
C ASP A 131 -4.18 -31.66 24.16
N SER A 132 -5.40 -31.48 24.68
CA SER A 132 -6.16 -30.26 24.52
C SER A 132 -5.46 -29.03 25.10
N THR A 133 -4.70 -29.18 26.18
CA THR A 133 -3.95 -28.07 26.80
C THR A 133 -2.81 -27.61 25.89
N ALA A 134 -2.08 -28.55 25.27
CA ALA A 134 -1.04 -28.25 24.31
C ALA A 134 -1.60 -27.55 23.04
N LEU A 135 -2.76 -28.01 22.56
CA LEU A 135 -3.44 -27.39 21.42
C LEU A 135 -3.89 -25.96 21.73
N LEU A 136 -4.53 -25.72 22.89
CA LEU A 136 -4.95 -24.39 23.32
C LEU A 136 -3.78 -23.41 23.42
N THR A 137 -2.66 -23.84 24.03
CA THR A 137 -1.46 -23.02 24.20
C THR A 137 -0.86 -22.66 22.84
N SER A 138 -0.76 -23.62 21.95
CA SER A 138 -0.23 -23.39 20.59
C SER A 138 -1.15 -22.50 19.77
N GLY A 139 -2.47 -22.72 19.84
CA GLY A 139 -3.47 -21.88 19.18
C GLY A 139 -3.41 -20.42 19.63
N ALA A 140 -3.34 -20.20 20.95
CA ALA A 140 -3.18 -18.87 21.55
C ALA A 140 -1.90 -18.18 21.07
N SER A 141 -0.78 -18.92 20.93
CA SER A 141 0.49 -18.41 20.42
C SER A 141 0.39 -17.93 18.97
N PHE A 142 -0.30 -18.69 18.09
CA PHE A 142 -0.53 -18.26 16.70
C PHE A 142 -1.42 -17.04 16.62
N VAL A 143 -2.53 -16.98 17.38
CA VAL A 143 -3.37 -15.78 17.44
C VAL A 143 -2.61 -14.56 17.97
N GLY A 144 -1.78 -14.75 19.00
CA GLY A 144 -0.89 -13.71 19.53
C GLY A 144 0.07 -13.16 18.49
N THR A 145 0.70 -14.05 17.72
CA THR A 145 1.63 -13.68 16.62
C THR A 145 0.88 -12.89 15.52
N TYR A 146 -0.30 -13.36 15.12
CA TYR A 146 -1.14 -12.60 14.17
C TYR A 146 -1.48 -11.21 14.69
N ASN A 147 -1.92 -11.09 15.95
CA ASN A 147 -2.27 -9.79 16.53
C ASN A 147 -1.09 -8.83 16.59
N ALA A 148 0.11 -9.30 16.96
CA ALA A 148 1.33 -8.51 16.99
C ALA A 148 1.74 -8.09 15.57
N ALA A 149 1.73 -9.00 14.60
CA ALA A 149 2.03 -8.72 13.20
C ALA A 149 1.04 -7.69 12.62
N PHE A 150 -0.26 -7.82 12.93
CA PHE A 150 -1.27 -6.86 12.50
C PHE A 150 -1.13 -5.48 13.16
N LEU A 151 -0.74 -5.41 14.43
CA LEU A 151 -0.48 -4.14 15.11
C LEU A 151 0.60 -3.33 14.38
N ILE A 152 1.67 -4.00 13.96
CA ILE A 152 2.77 -3.33 13.24
C ILE A 152 2.40 -3.14 11.76
N GLY A 153 2.04 -4.20 11.05
CA GLY A 153 1.77 -4.19 9.60
C GLY A 153 0.46 -3.51 9.24
N GLY A 154 -0.63 -3.94 9.87
CA GLY A 154 -1.98 -3.46 9.52
C GLY A 154 -2.40 -2.15 10.18
N THR A 155 -1.59 -1.63 11.14
CA THR A 155 -1.95 -0.41 11.87
C THR A 155 -0.84 0.64 11.85
N LEU A 156 0.39 0.32 12.28
CA LEU A 156 1.49 1.29 12.31
C LEU A 156 1.97 1.66 10.91
N MET A 157 2.16 0.68 10.02
CA MET A 157 2.68 0.94 8.67
C MET A 157 1.74 1.80 7.82
N PRO A 158 0.40 1.59 7.79
CA PRO A 158 -0.52 2.54 7.16
C PRO A 158 -0.41 3.97 7.70
N ALA A 159 -0.17 4.15 9.00
CA ALA A 159 0.08 5.48 9.57
C ALA A 159 1.36 6.11 9.02
N MET A 160 2.46 5.34 8.95
CA MET A 160 3.72 5.79 8.35
C MET A 160 3.56 6.11 6.85
N ASN A 161 2.82 5.28 6.12
CA ASN A 161 2.48 5.51 4.72
C ASN A 161 1.70 6.82 4.54
N ALA A 162 0.72 7.08 5.40
CA ALA A 162 -0.06 8.31 5.37
C ALA A 162 0.81 9.55 5.65
N LEU A 163 1.80 9.46 6.54
CA LEU A 163 2.74 10.55 6.80
C LEU A 163 3.68 10.79 5.61
N LEU A 164 4.28 9.73 5.07
CA LEU A 164 5.27 9.85 4.00
C LEU A 164 4.62 10.22 2.66
N LEU A 165 3.65 9.43 2.20
CA LEU A 165 2.95 9.70 0.95
C LEU A 165 2.06 10.94 1.07
N GLY A 166 1.41 11.14 2.21
CA GLY A 166 0.61 12.34 2.48
C GLY A 166 1.44 13.61 2.36
N TYR A 167 2.65 13.64 2.93
CA TYR A 167 3.58 14.76 2.75
C TYR A 167 3.93 14.98 1.28
N LEU A 168 4.30 13.92 0.54
CA LEU A 168 4.66 14.01 -0.87
C LEU A 168 3.50 14.53 -1.73
N MET A 169 2.28 14.01 -1.53
CA MET A 169 1.08 14.43 -2.26
C MET A 169 0.61 15.84 -1.90
N TYR A 170 0.80 16.26 -0.63
CA TYR A 170 0.49 17.61 -0.19
C TYR A 170 1.42 18.65 -0.83
N ARG A 171 2.72 18.37 -0.83
CA ARG A 171 3.75 19.27 -1.39
C ARG A 171 3.69 19.33 -2.91
N SER A 172 3.48 18.22 -3.59
CA SER A 172 3.40 18.16 -5.05
C SER A 172 2.06 18.65 -5.62
N SER A 173 1.02 18.76 -4.78
CA SER A 173 -0.35 19.09 -5.21
C SER A 173 -0.91 18.17 -6.31
N LEU A 174 -0.40 16.94 -6.42
CA LEU A 174 -0.86 15.93 -7.39
C LEU A 174 -2.34 15.56 -7.21
N VAL A 175 -2.84 15.70 -5.98
CA VAL A 175 -4.26 15.55 -5.63
C VAL A 175 -4.72 16.77 -4.84
N PRO A 176 -6.04 17.01 -4.64
CA PRO A 176 -6.52 18.10 -3.79
C PRO A 176 -5.92 18.02 -2.39
N ARG A 177 -5.39 19.13 -1.88
CA ARG A 177 -4.66 19.19 -0.62
C ARG A 177 -5.42 18.68 0.60
N LEU A 178 -6.75 18.71 0.56
CA LEU A 178 -7.60 18.17 1.64
C LEU A 178 -7.38 16.68 1.83
N ILE A 179 -7.23 15.93 0.74
CA ILE A 179 -7.03 14.48 0.78
C ILE A 179 -5.75 14.13 1.58
N PRO A 180 -4.54 14.61 1.21
CA PRO A 180 -3.34 14.30 1.98
C PRO A 180 -3.32 14.96 3.37
N ALA A 181 -4.01 16.09 3.59
CA ALA A 181 -4.11 16.68 4.92
C ALA A 181 -4.83 15.75 5.91
N ILE A 182 -5.91 15.09 5.50
CA ILE A 182 -6.60 14.07 6.30
C ILE A 182 -5.64 12.92 6.63
N GLY A 183 -4.85 12.47 5.65
CA GLY A 183 -3.84 11.42 5.86
C GLY A 183 -2.76 11.81 6.86
N LEU A 184 -2.24 13.03 6.79
CA LEU A 184 -1.22 13.54 7.72
C LEU A 184 -1.75 13.59 9.16
N VAL A 185 -2.98 14.10 9.36
CA VAL A 185 -3.63 14.11 10.67
C VAL A 185 -3.86 12.68 11.16
N GLY A 186 -4.40 11.81 10.31
CA GLY A 186 -4.64 10.41 10.62
C GLY A 186 -3.36 9.65 10.97
N GLY A 187 -2.27 9.91 10.25
CA GLY A 187 -0.96 9.30 10.51
C GLY A 187 -0.44 9.61 11.92
N VAL A 188 -0.55 10.87 12.36
CA VAL A 188 -0.15 11.26 13.73
C VAL A 188 -1.04 10.59 14.77
N LEU A 189 -2.36 10.66 14.60
CA LEU A 189 -3.33 10.07 15.53
C LEU A 189 -3.14 8.55 15.64
N MET A 190 -3.01 7.86 14.51
CA MET A 190 -2.84 6.41 14.51
C MET A 190 -1.51 5.98 15.11
N THR A 191 -0.41 6.70 14.80
CA THR A 191 0.90 6.43 15.42
C THR A 191 0.83 6.57 16.94
N SER A 192 0.17 7.61 17.46
CA SER A 192 0.02 7.80 18.90
C SER A 192 -0.82 6.69 19.55
N SER A 193 -1.91 6.24 18.88
CA SER A 193 -2.72 5.12 19.34
C SER A 193 -1.93 3.81 19.39
N VAL A 194 -1.11 3.53 18.37
CA VAL A 194 -0.27 2.31 18.33
C VAL A 194 0.80 2.34 19.41
N ILE A 195 1.45 3.49 19.63
CA ILE A 195 2.40 3.64 20.74
C ILE A 195 1.71 3.34 22.07
N GLY A 196 0.50 3.87 22.28
CA GLY A 196 -0.30 3.56 23.47
C GLY A 196 -0.62 2.08 23.63
N GLN A 197 -0.90 1.37 22.52
CA GLN A 197 -1.15 -0.08 22.52
C GLN A 197 0.13 -0.87 22.85
N ILE A 198 1.28 -0.50 22.30
CA ILE A 198 2.57 -1.14 22.59
C ILE A 198 2.95 -0.98 24.07
N LEU A 199 2.65 0.18 24.64
CA LEU A 199 2.92 0.47 26.06
C LEU A 199 1.86 -0.06 27.03
N GLY A 200 0.79 -0.71 26.52
CA GLY A 200 -0.30 -1.23 27.34
C GLY A 200 -1.22 -0.14 27.95
N ILE A 201 -1.14 1.09 27.45
CA ILE A 201 -1.95 2.24 27.91
C ILE A 201 -3.29 2.30 27.15
N ASN A 202 -3.32 1.75 25.93
CA ASN A 202 -4.48 1.78 25.05
C ASN A 202 -4.80 0.37 24.55
N GLU A 203 -6.09 0.06 24.38
CA GLU A 203 -6.54 -1.22 23.84
C GLU A 203 -6.72 -1.16 22.31
N LYS A 204 -6.63 -2.35 21.66
CA LYS A 204 -6.83 -2.50 20.20
C LYS A 204 -8.19 -1.92 19.76
N ILE A 205 -9.23 -2.12 20.57
CA ILE A 205 -10.58 -1.58 20.36
C ILE A 205 -10.88 -0.60 21.48
N SER A 206 -10.50 0.65 21.27
CA SER A 206 -10.77 1.76 22.20
C SER A 206 -11.35 2.95 21.44
N VAL A 207 -11.93 3.90 22.14
CA VAL A 207 -12.41 5.16 21.54
C VAL A 207 -11.26 5.88 20.83
N TRP A 208 -10.06 5.86 21.40
CA TRP A 208 -8.87 6.46 20.79
C TRP A 208 -8.49 5.79 19.48
N SER A 209 -8.44 4.46 19.47
CA SER A 209 -8.11 3.68 18.26
C SER A 209 -9.14 3.90 17.14
N LEU A 210 -10.43 3.99 17.48
CA LEU A 210 -11.49 4.27 16.51
C LEU A 210 -11.41 5.70 15.92
N ILE A 211 -11.15 6.71 16.78
CA ILE A 211 -10.93 8.10 16.33
C ILE A 211 -9.72 8.18 15.39
N ALA A 212 -8.65 7.44 15.71
CA ALA A 212 -7.43 7.43 14.90
C ALA A 212 -7.60 6.69 13.56
N LEU A 213 -8.41 5.64 13.53
CA LEU A 213 -8.65 4.85 12.33
C LEU A 213 -9.40 5.62 11.24
N LEU A 214 -10.40 6.42 11.62
CA LEU A 214 -11.30 7.08 10.67
C LEU A 214 -10.57 7.98 9.65
N PRO A 215 -9.65 8.87 10.03
CA PRO A 215 -8.94 9.70 9.05
C PRO A 215 -8.01 8.86 8.14
N ILE A 216 -7.39 7.79 8.62
CA ILE A 216 -6.59 6.89 7.77
C ILE A 216 -7.49 6.23 6.71
N PHE A 217 -8.63 5.68 7.13
CA PHE A 217 -9.60 5.08 6.23
C PHE A 217 -10.08 6.08 5.15
N LEU A 218 -10.46 7.28 5.57
CA LEU A 218 -10.91 8.34 4.66
C LEU A 218 -9.81 8.79 3.70
N TRP A 219 -8.58 8.90 4.19
CA TRP A 219 -7.41 9.22 3.38
C TRP A 219 -7.20 8.21 2.25
N GLU A 220 -7.08 6.93 2.61
CA GLU A 220 -6.80 5.88 1.63
C GLU A 220 -7.94 5.72 0.62
N LEU A 221 -9.20 5.73 1.09
CA LEU A 221 -10.37 5.63 0.23
C LEU A 221 -10.47 6.80 -0.74
N SER A 222 -10.36 8.04 -0.22
CA SER A 222 -10.45 9.24 -1.07
C SER A 222 -9.31 9.32 -2.07
N LEU A 223 -8.08 8.93 -1.68
CA LEU A 223 -6.93 8.87 -2.56
C LEU A 223 -7.13 7.83 -3.67
N GLY A 224 -7.56 6.60 -3.31
CA GLY A 224 -7.85 5.53 -4.26
C GLY A 224 -8.92 5.95 -5.27
N LEU A 225 -10.04 6.48 -4.80
CA LEU A 225 -11.12 6.99 -5.65
C LEU A 225 -10.65 8.14 -6.55
N TRP A 226 -9.95 9.14 -5.98
CA TRP A 226 -9.46 10.27 -6.77
C TRP A 226 -8.53 9.82 -7.89
N MET A 227 -7.51 9.01 -7.58
CA MET A 227 -6.55 8.53 -8.57
C MET A 227 -7.23 7.67 -9.65
N THR A 228 -8.21 6.84 -9.28
CA THR A 228 -8.93 5.98 -10.22
C THR A 228 -9.77 6.81 -11.19
N PHE A 229 -10.55 7.77 -10.71
CA PHE A 229 -11.52 8.49 -11.55
C PHE A 229 -10.99 9.80 -12.14
N LYS A 230 -10.19 10.57 -11.38
CA LYS A 230 -9.69 11.90 -11.80
C LYS A 230 -8.24 11.86 -12.26
N GLY A 231 -7.38 11.03 -11.64
CA GLY A 231 -5.94 11.02 -11.90
C GLY A 231 -5.21 12.15 -11.18
N PHE A 232 -3.96 12.39 -11.59
CA PHE A 232 -3.20 13.52 -11.08
C PHE A 232 -3.72 14.84 -11.65
N ARG A 233 -3.65 15.91 -10.84
CA ARG A 233 -4.03 17.26 -11.27
C ARG A 233 -3.06 17.78 -12.32
N LYS A 234 -3.59 18.22 -13.47
CA LYS A 234 -2.77 18.69 -14.59
C LYS A 234 -1.97 19.96 -14.26
N GLU A 235 -2.49 20.77 -13.33
CA GLU A 235 -1.87 22.02 -12.87
C GLU A 235 -0.77 21.78 -11.82
N ALA A 236 -0.57 20.55 -11.37
CA ALA A 236 0.50 20.22 -10.43
C ALA A 236 1.88 20.47 -11.06
N PRO A 237 2.84 21.10 -10.35
CA PRO A 237 4.16 21.43 -10.91
C PRO A 237 4.82 20.23 -11.58
N LEU A 238 4.83 19.08 -10.94
CA LEU A 238 5.40 17.84 -11.50
C LEU A 238 4.72 17.39 -12.81
N MET A 239 3.44 17.70 -12.99
CA MET A 239 2.73 17.36 -14.23
C MET A 239 3.05 18.34 -15.34
N VAL A 240 3.23 19.61 -15.01
CA VAL A 240 3.66 20.66 -15.96
C VAL A 240 5.07 20.37 -16.47
N GLU A 241 5.99 20.02 -15.57
CA GLU A 241 7.37 19.63 -15.91
C GLU A 241 7.38 18.39 -16.82
N ALA A 242 6.64 17.33 -16.46
CA ALA A 242 6.53 16.12 -17.25
C ALA A 242 5.95 16.37 -18.65
N ALA A 243 5.00 17.31 -18.78
CA ALA A 243 4.44 17.70 -20.07
C ALA A 243 5.45 18.49 -20.91
N ALA A 244 6.24 19.38 -20.31
CA ALA A 244 7.29 20.13 -20.97
C ALA A 244 8.43 19.22 -21.46
N GLU A 245 8.86 18.24 -20.63
CA GLU A 245 9.85 17.22 -21.01
C GLU A 245 9.38 16.40 -22.23
N ALA A 246 8.10 16.03 -22.27
CA ALA A 246 7.51 15.24 -23.36
C ALA A 246 7.38 16.04 -24.68
N GLN A 247 7.36 17.38 -24.62
CA GLN A 247 7.26 18.27 -25.76
C GLN A 247 8.63 18.74 -26.26
N SER A 248 9.71 18.59 -25.47
CA SER A 248 11.07 18.94 -25.89
C SER A 248 11.51 17.99 -27.01
N PRO A 249 11.98 18.52 -28.17
CA PRO A 249 12.46 17.69 -29.25
C PRO A 249 13.58 16.78 -28.74
N HIS A 250 13.54 15.50 -29.05
CA HIS A 250 14.58 14.54 -28.74
C HIS A 250 15.95 15.05 -29.24
N GLY A 251 16.88 15.22 -28.31
CA GLY A 251 18.28 15.15 -28.59
C GLY A 251 19.03 16.47 -28.75
N SER A 252 19.28 17.16 -27.66
CA SER A 252 20.67 17.57 -27.49
C SER A 252 21.44 16.35 -26.98
N ALA A 253 22.07 15.61 -27.88
CA ALA A 253 23.08 14.62 -27.50
C ALA A 253 24.07 15.32 -26.55
N PRO A 254 24.56 14.63 -25.50
CA PRO A 254 25.59 15.23 -24.65
C PRO A 254 26.72 15.70 -25.56
N ALA A 255 27.12 16.97 -25.42
CA ALA A 255 28.20 17.53 -26.18
C ALA A 255 29.40 16.59 -26.04
N VAL A 256 29.75 15.94 -27.14
CA VAL A 256 30.98 15.16 -27.24
C VAL A 256 32.09 16.14 -26.90
N LEU A 257 32.71 15.96 -25.73
CA LEU A 257 33.92 16.67 -25.35
C LEU A 257 34.91 16.57 -26.52
N SER A 258 35.16 17.68 -27.17
CA SER A 258 36.19 17.78 -28.23
C SER A 258 37.49 17.22 -27.68
N PRO A 259 38.18 16.34 -28.41
CA PRO A 259 39.46 15.81 -27.95
C PRO A 259 40.42 16.97 -27.72
N ILE A 260 41.00 17.06 -26.51
CA ILE A 260 42.04 17.98 -26.12
C ILE A 260 43.17 17.81 -27.14
N ALA A 261 43.45 18.86 -27.92
CA ALA A 261 44.58 18.92 -28.78
C ALA A 261 45.87 18.82 -27.93
N VAL A 262 46.52 17.67 -28.01
CA VAL A 262 47.86 17.49 -27.43
C VAL A 262 48.81 18.33 -28.28
N ALA A 263 49.19 19.47 -27.74
CA ALA A 263 50.28 20.29 -28.32
C ALA A 263 51.58 19.54 -28.16
N THR A 264 52.05 18.95 -29.26
CA THR A 264 53.40 18.37 -29.38
C THR A 264 54.40 19.54 -29.48
N THR A 265 55.05 19.88 -28.38
CA THR A 265 56.20 20.71 -28.37
C THR A 265 57.40 19.89 -28.85
N ALA A 266 57.76 20.03 -30.12
CA ALA A 266 59.04 19.58 -30.63
C ALA A 266 60.15 20.52 -30.06
N GLY A 267 60.97 19.95 -29.17
CA GLY A 267 62.17 20.60 -28.72
C GLY A 267 63.22 20.51 -29.80
N ALA A 268 63.79 21.67 -30.15
CA ALA A 268 64.99 21.75 -30.92
C ALA A 268 66.16 22.12 -30.02
N ALA A 269 67.32 21.52 -30.32
CA ALA A 269 68.69 21.66 -29.85
C ALA A 269 69.12 20.88 -28.61
#